data_d674d43f05a76e9a6c5449dc276a5ea7
#
_entry.id   d674d43f05a76e9a6c5449dc276a5ea7
#
_cell.length_a   1.000
_cell.length_b   1.000
_cell.length_c   1.000
_cell.angle_alpha   90.00
_cell.angle_beta   90.00
_cell.angle_gamma   90.00
#
_symmetry.space_group_name_H-M   'P 1'
#
loop_
_entity.id
_entity.type
_entity.pdbx_description
1 polymer ?
#
loop_
_entity_poly.entity_id
_entity_poly.type
_entity_poly.pdbx_seq_one_letter_code
_entity_poly.pdbx_strand_id
1 'polypeptide(L)'
;FIDNYLTNKLSNTNIDYQISGLGVLYNNLLQSLFSSQIKTLSFVFIAIFLMLLVLFRSFFTALVVIFIPCIAVGMIFTTMSMFSIPLDIMTITIASISVGMSVDYAIHIAWRLKEEQKKSSESAEKNTIYSSGQAVLITALTIVIGFLVFSFSNFNPTILFGLLSALSIYLSAELSLRLIPSILNTK
;
A
#
# COMPACT_ATOMS: atom_id res chain seq x y z
N PHE A 1 -0.34 -4.80 31.95
CA PHE A 1 -0.01 -5.46 33.22
C PHE A 1 0.03 -4.47 34.38
N ILE A 2 0.80 -3.37 34.28
CA ILE A 2 0.93 -2.33 35.32
C ILE A 2 -0.41 -1.68 35.62
N ASP A 3 -1.18 -1.34 34.59
CA ASP A 3 -2.50 -0.71 34.75
C ASP A 3 -3.48 -1.61 35.53
N ASN A 4 -3.60 -2.89 35.14
CA ASN A 4 -4.42 -3.87 35.87
C ASN A 4 -3.96 -4.08 37.32
N TYR A 5 -2.65 -4.03 37.57
CA TYR A 5 -2.11 -4.17 38.93
C TYR A 5 -2.46 -2.95 39.78
N LEU A 6 -2.31 -1.74 39.25
CA LEU A 6 -2.63 -0.49 39.95
C LEU A 6 -4.13 -0.34 40.16
N THR A 7 -4.94 -0.68 39.16
CA THR A 7 -6.41 -0.65 39.29
C THR A 7 -6.89 -1.56 40.41
N ASN A 8 -6.37 -2.79 40.52
CA ASN A 8 -6.73 -3.72 41.58
C ASN A 8 -6.25 -3.26 42.97
N LYS A 9 -5.10 -2.60 43.06
CA LYS A 9 -4.53 -2.18 44.34
C LYS A 9 -5.10 -0.86 44.85
N LEU A 10 -5.53 0.01 43.94
CA LEU A 10 -6.05 1.34 44.25
C LEU A 10 -7.55 1.46 44.17
N SER A 11 -8.28 0.36 43.82
CA SER A 11 -9.75 0.34 43.71
C SER A 11 -10.47 0.74 45.01
N ASN A 12 -9.82 0.64 46.17
CA ASN A 12 -10.34 1.02 47.46
C ASN A 12 -9.91 2.44 47.94
N THR A 13 -9.11 3.14 47.14
CA THR A 13 -8.66 4.50 47.44
C THR A 13 -9.14 5.45 46.37
N ASN A 14 -9.74 6.57 46.76
CA ASN A 14 -10.25 7.63 45.87
C ASN A 14 -9.06 8.41 45.25
N ILE A 15 -8.10 7.70 44.69
CA ILE A 15 -6.88 8.30 44.07
C ILE A 15 -6.99 8.12 42.56
N ASP A 16 -7.13 9.22 41.82
CA ASP A 16 -6.97 9.28 40.36
C ASP A 16 -5.47 9.19 40.05
N TYR A 17 -5.07 8.14 39.35
CA TYR A 17 -3.69 7.99 38.88
C TYR A 17 -3.65 7.98 37.36
N GLN A 18 -2.62 8.59 36.80
CA GLN A 18 -2.31 8.53 35.37
C GLN A 18 -0.91 7.94 35.20
N ILE A 19 -0.83 6.82 34.45
CA ILE A 19 0.45 6.27 34.06
C ILE A 19 1.01 7.18 32.96
N SER A 20 2.16 7.78 33.24
CA SER A 20 2.83 8.69 32.35
C SER A 20 4.27 8.25 32.12
N GLY A 21 4.82 8.54 30.96
CA GLY A 21 6.19 8.23 30.61
C GLY A 21 6.38 8.15 29.09
N LEU A 22 7.62 8.25 28.63
CA LEU A 22 7.96 8.25 27.21
C LEU A 22 7.42 7.01 26.47
N GLY A 23 7.49 5.83 27.11
CA GLY A 23 6.99 4.59 26.52
C GLY A 23 5.46 4.56 26.36
N VAL A 24 4.72 5.09 27.35
CA VAL A 24 3.25 5.19 27.28
C VAL A 24 2.83 6.19 26.20
N LEU A 25 3.51 7.33 26.15
CA LEU A 25 3.27 8.36 25.12
C LEU A 25 3.51 7.79 23.72
N TYR A 26 4.64 7.12 23.51
CA TYR A 26 4.99 6.51 22.23
C TYR A 26 3.97 5.44 21.79
N ASN A 27 3.54 4.58 22.72
CA ASN A 27 2.54 3.56 22.43
C ASN A 27 1.18 4.18 22.04
N ASN A 28 0.74 5.21 22.76
CA ASN A 28 -0.49 5.94 22.45
C ASN A 28 -0.42 6.63 21.09
N LEU A 29 0.74 7.21 20.75
CA LEU A 29 0.98 7.79 19.42
C LEU A 29 0.88 6.72 18.33
N LEU A 30 1.53 5.56 18.49
CA LEU A 30 1.45 4.48 17.50
C LEU A 30 0.01 3.98 17.32
N GLN A 31 -0.74 3.77 18.40
CA GLN A 31 -2.14 3.34 18.31
C GLN A 31 -3.02 4.38 17.60
N SER A 32 -2.83 5.65 17.92
CA SER A 32 -3.55 6.76 17.29
C SER A 32 -3.23 6.84 15.80
N LEU A 33 -1.96 6.76 15.43
CA LEU A 33 -1.51 6.77 14.04
C LEU A 33 -2.08 5.57 13.27
N PHE A 34 -2.01 4.37 13.82
CA PHE A 34 -2.53 3.17 13.18
C PHE A 34 -4.05 3.24 12.97
N SER A 35 -4.80 3.68 13.98
CA SER A 35 -6.26 3.88 13.86
C SER A 35 -6.60 4.94 12.82
N SER A 36 -5.86 6.05 12.81
CA SER A 36 -6.02 7.12 11.80
C SER A 36 -5.70 6.61 10.40
N GLN A 37 -4.62 5.83 10.26
CA GLN A 37 -4.20 5.24 8.98
C GLN A 37 -5.29 4.33 8.40
N ILE A 38 -5.88 3.44 9.21
CA ILE A 38 -6.96 2.56 8.74
C ILE A 38 -8.16 3.36 8.25
N LYS A 39 -8.58 4.39 9.01
CA LYS A 39 -9.70 5.25 8.61
C LYS A 39 -9.41 5.99 7.31
N THR A 40 -8.22 6.56 7.19
CA THR A 40 -7.79 7.29 6.00
C THR A 40 -7.67 6.38 4.78
N LEU A 41 -7.04 5.21 4.92
CA LEU A 41 -6.95 4.23 3.84
C LEU A 41 -8.34 3.77 3.37
N SER A 42 -9.25 3.48 4.30
CA SER A 42 -10.61 3.07 3.95
C SER A 42 -11.32 4.15 3.14
N PHE A 43 -11.21 5.41 3.57
CA PHE A 43 -11.78 6.54 2.83
C PHE A 43 -11.14 6.70 1.44
N VAL A 44 -9.82 6.60 1.36
CA VAL A 44 -9.07 6.69 0.09
C VAL A 44 -9.46 5.56 -0.86
N PHE A 45 -9.58 4.32 -0.37
CA PHE A 45 -10.04 3.19 -1.20
C PHE A 45 -11.44 3.41 -1.76
N ILE A 46 -12.37 3.92 -0.96
CA ILE A 46 -13.73 4.24 -1.42
C ILE A 46 -13.68 5.35 -2.49
N ALA A 47 -12.93 6.42 -2.25
CA ALA A 47 -12.80 7.53 -3.19
C ALA A 47 -12.17 7.08 -4.53
N ILE A 48 -11.09 6.29 -4.47
CA ILE A 48 -10.46 5.70 -5.65
C ILE A 48 -11.43 4.79 -6.39
N PHE A 49 -12.16 3.94 -5.70
CA PHE A 49 -13.12 3.03 -6.32
C PHE A 49 -14.22 3.80 -7.07
N LEU A 50 -14.78 4.84 -6.47
CA LEU A 50 -15.77 5.71 -7.13
C LEU A 50 -15.18 6.39 -8.37
N MET A 51 -13.94 6.91 -8.26
CA MET A 51 -13.23 7.50 -9.40
C MET A 51 -13.03 6.47 -10.53
N LEU A 52 -12.64 5.24 -10.19
CA LEU A 52 -12.45 4.17 -11.17
C LEU A 52 -13.76 3.76 -11.85
N LEU A 53 -14.88 3.75 -11.12
CA LEU A 53 -16.20 3.49 -11.69
C LEU A 53 -16.57 4.53 -12.75
N VAL A 54 -16.32 5.81 -12.47
CA VAL A 54 -16.58 6.91 -13.43
C VAL A 54 -15.63 6.79 -14.63
N LEU A 55 -14.34 6.51 -14.38
CA LEU A 55 -13.31 6.44 -15.42
C LEU A 55 -13.56 5.28 -16.39
N PHE A 56 -13.75 4.08 -15.86
CA PHE A 56 -13.86 2.87 -16.69
C PHE A 56 -15.29 2.53 -17.11
N ARG A 57 -16.29 3.15 -16.50
CA ARG A 57 -17.72 2.87 -16.73
C ARG A 57 -18.04 1.35 -16.69
N SER A 58 -17.29 0.60 -15.90
CA SER A 58 -17.37 -0.85 -15.76
C SER A 58 -17.02 -1.24 -14.35
N PHE A 59 -17.98 -1.81 -13.62
CA PHE A 59 -17.80 -2.27 -12.25
C PHE A 59 -16.69 -3.33 -12.15
N PHE A 60 -16.68 -4.28 -13.07
CA PHE A 60 -15.69 -5.35 -13.07
C PHE A 60 -14.26 -4.83 -13.26
N THR A 61 -14.05 -3.91 -14.21
CA THR A 61 -12.72 -3.30 -14.42
C THR A 61 -12.27 -2.50 -13.20
N ALA A 62 -13.17 -1.70 -12.62
CA ALA A 62 -12.86 -0.93 -11.41
C ALA A 62 -12.46 -1.85 -10.24
N LEU A 63 -13.15 -2.99 -10.09
CA LEU A 63 -12.86 -3.97 -9.06
C LEU A 63 -11.50 -4.65 -9.28
N VAL A 64 -11.17 -5.02 -10.51
CA VAL A 64 -9.86 -5.61 -10.83
C VAL A 64 -8.73 -4.61 -10.55
N VAL A 65 -8.89 -3.36 -10.95
CA VAL A 65 -7.87 -2.31 -10.76
C VAL A 65 -7.64 -2.04 -9.27
N ILE A 66 -8.70 -1.94 -8.46
CA ILE A 66 -8.54 -1.65 -7.02
C ILE A 66 -8.01 -2.85 -6.24
N PHE A 67 -8.11 -4.06 -6.78
CA PHE A 67 -7.58 -5.26 -6.12
C PHE A 67 -6.04 -5.29 -6.10
N ILE A 68 -5.38 -4.67 -7.08
CA ILE A 68 -3.91 -4.59 -7.14
C ILE A 68 -3.30 -3.90 -5.89
N PRO A 69 -3.72 -2.68 -5.51
CA PRO A 69 -3.20 -2.04 -4.29
C PRO A 69 -3.54 -2.82 -3.02
N CYS A 70 -4.68 -3.50 -2.95
CA CYS A 70 -5.01 -4.35 -1.81
C CYS A 70 -4.00 -5.50 -1.66
N ILE A 71 -3.65 -6.18 -2.76
CA ILE A 71 -2.63 -7.24 -2.74
C ILE A 71 -1.26 -6.66 -2.37
N ALA A 72 -0.86 -5.54 -2.97
CA ALA A 72 0.43 -4.91 -2.71
C ALA A 72 0.62 -4.57 -1.22
N VAL A 73 -0.38 -3.93 -0.61
CA VAL A 73 -0.37 -3.62 0.84
C VAL A 73 -0.36 -4.90 1.67
N GLY A 74 -1.16 -5.90 1.31
CA GLY A 74 -1.19 -7.20 1.99
C GLY A 74 0.18 -7.89 1.96
N MET A 75 0.88 -7.86 0.82
CA MET A 75 2.23 -8.43 0.67
C MET A 75 3.26 -7.72 1.56
N ILE A 76 3.16 -6.38 1.73
CA ILE A 76 4.05 -5.64 2.63
C ILE A 76 3.84 -6.10 4.08
N PHE A 77 2.60 -6.14 4.56
CA PHE A 77 2.32 -6.58 5.92
C PHE A 77 2.74 -8.04 6.14
N THR A 78 2.57 -8.90 5.14
CA THR A 78 3.07 -10.28 5.18
C THR A 78 4.59 -10.32 5.30
N THR A 79 5.30 -9.52 4.50
CA THR A 79 6.76 -9.41 4.55
C THR A 79 7.22 -8.91 5.93
N MET A 80 6.58 -7.87 6.46
CA MET A 80 6.89 -7.35 7.79
C MET A 80 6.69 -8.41 8.88
N SER A 81 5.59 -9.16 8.81
CA SER A 81 5.31 -10.25 9.75
C SER A 81 6.35 -11.36 9.65
N MET A 82 6.76 -11.75 8.44
CA MET A 82 7.73 -12.82 8.19
C MET A 82 9.12 -12.48 8.74
N PHE A 83 9.53 -11.21 8.62
CA PHE A 83 10.84 -10.75 9.10
C PHE A 83 10.77 -10.12 10.49
N SER A 84 9.64 -10.24 11.21
CA SER A 84 9.43 -9.65 12.54
C SER A 84 9.77 -8.16 12.60
N ILE A 85 9.47 -7.42 11.52
CA ILE A 85 9.69 -5.98 11.44
C ILE A 85 8.61 -5.28 12.25
N PRO A 86 8.97 -4.46 13.26
CA PRO A 86 7.99 -3.78 14.09
C PRO A 86 7.24 -2.70 13.30
N LEU A 87 5.98 -2.48 13.69
CA LEU A 87 5.22 -1.34 13.21
C LEU A 87 5.72 -0.08 13.91
N ASP A 88 6.27 0.84 13.15
CA ASP A 88 6.68 2.17 13.60
C ASP A 88 6.06 3.26 12.71
N ILE A 89 6.36 4.52 13.00
CA ILE A 89 5.82 5.67 12.26
C ILE A 89 6.21 5.60 10.77
N MET A 90 7.42 5.15 10.47
CA MET A 90 7.91 5.05 9.09
C MET A 90 7.22 3.92 8.33
N THR A 91 7.09 2.74 8.95
CA THR A 91 6.48 1.57 8.30
C THR A 91 4.97 1.75 8.06
N ILE A 92 4.26 2.46 8.94
CA ILE A 92 2.84 2.78 8.75
C ILE A 92 2.62 3.63 7.48
N THR A 93 3.53 4.58 7.18
CA THR A 93 3.38 5.45 6.00
C THR A 93 3.60 4.74 4.67
N ILE A 94 4.31 3.60 4.66
CA ILE A 94 4.56 2.79 3.46
C ILE A 94 3.24 2.35 2.81
N ALA A 95 2.24 2.00 3.59
CA ALA A 95 0.94 1.58 3.08
C ALA A 95 0.28 2.65 2.20
N SER A 96 0.35 3.92 2.61
CA SER A 96 -0.20 5.04 1.83
C SER A 96 0.53 5.24 0.50
N ILE A 97 1.86 5.19 0.52
CA ILE A 97 2.69 5.31 -0.69
C ILE A 97 2.40 4.15 -1.63
N SER A 98 2.35 2.94 -1.07
CA SER A 98 2.06 1.72 -1.82
C SER A 98 0.72 1.78 -2.55
N VAL A 99 -0.34 2.22 -1.89
CA VAL A 99 -1.67 2.37 -2.50
C VAL A 99 -1.62 3.35 -3.66
N GLY A 100 -1.03 4.54 -3.46
CA GLY A 100 -0.97 5.58 -4.49
C GLY A 100 -0.27 5.09 -5.76
N MET A 101 0.94 4.53 -5.61
CA MET A 101 1.72 4.04 -6.74
C MET A 101 1.09 2.82 -7.43
N SER A 102 0.51 1.90 -6.64
CA SER A 102 -0.15 0.71 -7.19
C SER A 102 -1.36 1.06 -8.05
N VAL A 103 -2.18 2.00 -7.59
CA VAL A 103 -3.36 2.47 -8.33
C VAL A 103 -2.94 3.12 -9.64
N ASP A 104 -1.89 3.93 -9.63
CA ASP A 104 -1.39 4.64 -10.80
C ASP A 104 -0.95 3.66 -11.89
N TYR A 105 -0.12 2.68 -11.55
CA TYR A 105 0.28 1.63 -12.49
C TYR A 105 -0.90 0.83 -13.02
N ALA A 106 -1.82 0.46 -12.14
CA ALA A 106 -2.99 -0.31 -12.52
C ALA A 106 -3.93 0.46 -13.47
N ILE A 107 -4.14 1.76 -13.24
CA ILE A 107 -4.94 2.62 -14.12
C ILE A 107 -4.30 2.70 -15.51
N HIS A 108 -2.99 2.98 -15.57
CA HIS A 108 -2.29 3.12 -16.84
C HIS A 108 -2.37 1.85 -17.71
N ILE A 109 -2.14 0.68 -17.11
CA ILE A 109 -2.23 -0.60 -17.82
C ILE A 109 -3.67 -0.92 -18.22
N ALA A 110 -4.64 -0.77 -17.30
CA ALA A 110 -6.04 -1.07 -17.59
C ALA A 110 -6.64 -0.15 -18.67
N TRP A 111 -6.29 1.14 -18.62
CA TRP A 111 -6.72 2.11 -19.61
C TRP A 111 -6.19 1.77 -21.01
N ARG A 112 -4.88 1.54 -21.09
CA ARG A 112 -4.23 1.19 -22.36
C ARG A 112 -4.77 -0.10 -22.94
N LEU A 113 -4.96 -1.12 -22.10
CA LEU A 113 -5.54 -2.40 -22.55
C LEU A 113 -6.93 -2.20 -23.17
N LYS A 114 -7.80 -1.42 -22.51
CA LYS A 114 -9.14 -1.12 -23.06
C LYS A 114 -9.07 -0.33 -24.37
N GLU A 115 -8.10 0.55 -24.51
CA GLU A 115 -7.90 1.31 -25.74
C GLU A 115 -7.46 0.41 -26.90
N GLU A 116 -6.52 -0.50 -26.66
CA GLU A 116 -6.05 -1.46 -27.65
C GLU A 116 -7.12 -2.53 -28.00
N GLN A 117 -7.91 -2.96 -27.03
CA GLN A 117 -9.04 -3.87 -27.28
C GLN A 117 -10.10 -3.29 -28.24
N LYS A 118 -10.27 -1.95 -28.26
CA LYS A 118 -11.15 -1.27 -29.23
C LYS A 118 -10.59 -1.29 -30.66
N LYS A 119 -9.27 -1.39 -30.82
CA LYS A 119 -8.61 -1.40 -32.14
C LYS A 119 -8.48 -2.82 -32.71
N SER A 120 -8.02 -3.77 -31.90
CA SER A 120 -7.82 -5.16 -32.28
C SER A 120 -7.77 -6.03 -31.03
N SER A 121 -8.64 -7.00 -30.92
CA SER A 121 -8.69 -7.90 -29.75
C SER A 121 -7.49 -8.82 -29.65
N GLU A 122 -6.98 -9.30 -30.79
CA GLU A 122 -5.97 -10.38 -30.84
C GLU A 122 -4.55 -9.92 -30.40
N SER A 123 -4.23 -8.64 -30.57
CA SER A 123 -2.91 -8.10 -30.21
C SER A 123 -2.92 -7.10 -29.04
N ALA A 124 -4.09 -6.88 -28.44
CA ALA A 124 -4.28 -5.84 -27.41
C ALA A 124 -3.35 -5.99 -26.20
N GLU A 125 -3.19 -7.20 -25.69
CA GLU A 125 -2.29 -7.49 -24.57
C GLU A 125 -0.84 -7.19 -24.92
N LYS A 126 -0.37 -7.72 -26.03
CA LYS A 126 1.02 -7.52 -26.50
C LYS A 126 1.32 -6.04 -26.71
N ASN A 127 0.44 -5.31 -27.38
CA ASN A 127 0.61 -3.88 -27.65
C ASN A 127 0.59 -3.07 -26.34
N THR A 128 -0.24 -3.44 -25.36
CA THR A 128 -0.29 -2.80 -24.05
C THR A 128 1.02 -2.97 -23.31
N ILE A 129 1.55 -4.19 -23.26
CA ILE A 129 2.83 -4.47 -22.58
C ILE A 129 3.98 -3.74 -23.26
N TYR A 130 4.06 -3.75 -24.59
CA TYR A 130 5.14 -3.08 -25.33
C TYR A 130 5.08 -1.55 -25.25
N SER A 131 3.90 -0.93 -25.10
CA SER A 131 3.76 0.53 -25.02
C SER A 131 3.77 1.01 -23.55
N SER A 132 2.63 0.87 -22.87
CA SER A 132 2.48 1.36 -21.50
C SER A 132 3.20 0.51 -20.47
N GLY A 133 3.34 -0.80 -20.72
CA GLY A 133 4.06 -1.69 -19.81
C GLY A 133 5.53 -1.33 -19.65
N GLN A 134 6.21 -0.99 -20.74
CA GLN A 134 7.60 -0.53 -20.67
C GLN A 134 7.75 0.79 -19.92
N ALA A 135 6.83 1.74 -20.16
CA ALA A 135 6.83 3.02 -19.45
C ALA A 135 6.62 2.82 -17.94
N VAL A 136 5.64 2.00 -17.54
CA VAL A 136 5.37 1.67 -16.12
C VAL A 136 6.59 0.99 -15.50
N LEU A 137 7.24 0.05 -16.19
CA LEU A 137 8.42 -0.65 -15.67
C LEU A 137 9.60 0.31 -15.46
N ILE A 138 9.89 1.17 -16.43
CA ILE A 138 10.97 2.17 -16.32
C ILE A 138 10.71 3.12 -15.16
N THR A 139 9.48 3.62 -15.04
CA THR A 139 9.08 4.52 -13.93
C THR A 139 9.21 3.80 -12.59
N ALA A 140 8.71 2.57 -12.48
CA ALA A 140 8.80 1.78 -11.27
C ALA A 140 10.26 1.52 -10.87
N LEU A 141 11.11 1.12 -11.81
CA LEU A 141 12.55 0.89 -11.54
C LEU A 141 13.25 2.18 -11.10
N THR A 142 12.94 3.31 -11.72
CA THR A 142 13.51 4.61 -11.32
C THR A 142 13.16 4.94 -9.88
N ILE A 143 11.91 4.75 -9.49
CA ILE A 143 11.44 5.02 -8.11
C ILE A 143 12.03 4.00 -7.13
N VAL A 144 12.10 2.73 -7.51
CA VAL A 144 12.74 1.67 -6.71
C VAL A 144 14.20 2.04 -6.40
N ILE A 145 14.97 2.45 -7.40
CA ILE A 145 16.36 2.89 -7.20
C ILE A 145 16.42 4.09 -6.25
N GLY A 146 15.50 5.06 -6.40
CA GLY A 146 15.41 6.20 -5.50
C GLY A 146 15.15 5.79 -4.04
N PHE A 147 14.25 4.84 -3.79
CA PHE A 147 14.00 4.33 -2.44
C PHE A 147 15.15 3.47 -1.89
N LEU A 148 15.87 2.74 -2.75
CA LEU A 148 17.04 1.97 -2.33
C LEU A 148 18.19 2.85 -1.82
N VAL A 149 18.24 4.12 -2.20
CA VAL A 149 19.23 5.08 -1.64
C VAL A 149 19.07 5.21 -0.12
N PHE A 150 17.86 5.06 0.43
CA PHE A 150 17.65 5.09 1.88
C PHE A 150 18.32 3.92 2.62
N SER A 151 18.68 2.84 1.93
CA SER A 151 19.42 1.72 2.52
C SER A 151 20.83 2.10 2.99
N PHE A 152 21.38 3.21 2.51
CA PHE A 152 22.67 3.76 2.97
C PHE A 152 22.56 4.66 4.20
N SER A 153 21.35 4.80 4.79
CA SER A 153 21.15 5.57 6.01
C SER A 153 21.76 4.85 7.23
N ASN A 154 22.18 5.62 8.23
CA ASN A 154 22.58 5.07 9.53
C ASN A 154 21.41 4.88 10.51
N PHE A 155 20.17 5.14 10.08
CA PHE A 155 18.97 5.06 10.90
C PHE A 155 18.09 3.91 10.44
N ASN A 156 17.95 2.87 11.27
CA ASN A 156 17.24 1.63 10.92
C ASN A 156 15.81 1.84 10.38
N PRO A 157 14.95 2.71 10.95
CA PRO A 157 13.63 2.94 10.41
C PRO A 157 13.64 3.49 8.97
N THR A 158 14.61 4.33 8.62
CA THR A 158 14.78 4.85 7.26
C THR A 158 15.22 3.75 6.29
N ILE A 159 16.11 2.86 6.71
CA ILE A 159 16.52 1.70 5.90
C ILE A 159 15.32 0.82 5.59
N LEU A 160 14.55 0.45 6.61
CA LEU A 160 13.35 -0.39 6.45
C LEU A 160 12.30 0.30 5.59
N PHE A 161 12.08 1.60 5.78
CA PHE A 161 11.20 2.41 4.95
C PHE A 161 11.59 2.34 3.48
N GLY A 162 12.88 2.53 3.16
CA GLY A 162 13.38 2.47 1.79
C GLY A 162 13.23 1.10 1.16
N LEU A 163 13.64 0.04 1.86
CA LEU A 163 13.58 -1.33 1.36
C LEU A 163 12.14 -1.81 1.14
N LEU A 164 11.25 -1.59 2.12
CA LEU A 164 9.85 -2.01 2.02
C LEU A 164 9.09 -1.19 0.96
N SER A 165 9.38 0.11 0.83
CA SER A 165 8.78 0.94 -0.21
C SER A 165 9.25 0.51 -1.61
N ALA A 166 10.54 0.24 -1.78
CA ALA A 166 11.09 -0.27 -3.04
C ALA A 166 10.45 -1.61 -3.42
N LEU A 167 10.35 -2.53 -2.47
CA LEU A 167 9.71 -3.84 -2.67
C LEU A 167 8.24 -3.68 -3.07
N SER A 168 7.50 -2.82 -2.37
CA SER A 168 6.09 -2.56 -2.65
C SER A 168 5.86 -2.04 -4.06
N ILE A 169 6.65 -1.05 -4.47
CA ILE A 169 6.53 -0.41 -5.78
C ILE A 169 6.86 -1.41 -6.89
N TYR A 170 7.92 -2.21 -6.72
CA TYR A 170 8.27 -3.25 -7.66
C TYR A 170 7.16 -4.30 -7.82
N LEU A 171 6.64 -4.81 -6.69
CA LEU A 171 5.55 -5.79 -6.69
C LEU A 171 4.27 -5.23 -7.31
N SER A 172 3.94 -3.97 -7.04
CA SER A 172 2.77 -3.31 -7.62
C SER A 172 2.86 -3.20 -9.15
N ALA A 173 4.03 -2.85 -9.68
CA ALA A 173 4.26 -2.79 -11.11
C ALA A 173 4.14 -4.19 -11.77
N GLU A 174 4.79 -5.20 -11.18
CA GLU A 174 4.71 -6.59 -11.65
C GLU A 174 3.27 -7.13 -11.64
N LEU A 175 2.53 -6.91 -10.54
CA LEU A 175 1.13 -7.32 -10.42
C LEU A 175 0.26 -6.62 -11.46
N SER A 176 0.45 -5.32 -11.67
CA SER A 176 -0.31 -4.56 -12.67
C SER A 176 -0.06 -5.07 -14.08
N LEU A 177 1.20 -5.38 -14.41
CA LEU A 177 1.59 -5.87 -15.74
C LEU A 177 1.09 -7.28 -16.03
N ARG A 178 0.99 -8.14 -15.03
CA ARG A 178 0.59 -9.55 -15.22
C ARG A 178 -0.89 -9.79 -15.00
N LEU A 179 -1.45 -9.28 -13.89
CA LEU A 179 -2.83 -9.60 -13.52
C LEU A 179 -3.86 -8.85 -14.36
N ILE A 180 -3.62 -7.57 -14.66
CA ILE A 180 -4.62 -6.78 -15.40
C ILE A 180 -4.84 -7.34 -16.81
N PRO A 181 -3.80 -7.56 -17.65
CA PRO A 181 -4.01 -8.14 -18.96
C PRO A 181 -4.61 -9.54 -18.89
N SER A 182 -4.13 -10.38 -17.98
CA SER A 182 -4.62 -11.75 -17.82
C SER A 182 -6.12 -11.80 -17.49
N ILE A 183 -6.61 -10.94 -16.60
CA ILE A 183 -8.01 -10.97 -16.15
C ILE A 183 -8.93 -10.23 -17.12
N LEU A 184 -8.49 -9.12 -17.68
CA LEU A 184 -9.35 -8.29 -18.55
C LEU A 184 -9.31 -8.70 -20.02
N ASN A 185 -8.36 -9.55 -20.45
CA ASN A 185 -8.28 -10.06 -21.82
C ASN A 185 -9.15 -11.31 -22.05
N THR A 186 -9.59 -11.99 -20.98
CA THR A 186 -10.44 -13.19 -21.03
C THR A 186 -11.93 -12.90 -21.32
N LYS A 187 -12.29 -11.66 -21.60
CA LYS A 187 -13.64 -11.24 -22.01
C LYS A 187 -13.62 -10.56 -23.37
#